data_6b2d317efd35760f38cf5c4cd6e1e6ed
#
_entry.id   6b2d317efd35760f38cf5c4cd6e1e6ed
#
_cell.length_a   1.000
_cell.length_b   1.000
_cell.length_c   1.000
_cell.angle_alpha   90.00
_cell.angle_beta   90.00
_cell.angle_gamma   90.00
#
_symmetry.space_group_name_H-M   'P 1'
#
loop_
_entity.id
_entity.type
_entity.pdbx_description
1 polymer ?
#
loop_
_entity_poly.entity_id
_entity_poly.type
_entity_poly.pdbx_seq_one_letter_code
_entity_poly.pdbx_strand_id
1 'polypeptide(L)'
;KELLVNVALRVEDTSDADVFRVSGRGELHLTILLENMRREGFEIAVGKPRVVYRDVDGKRHEPYENLTVDIDDDNQGAVMEELGRRKGELTNMESDGLGRTRLEYLIPARGLIGFQGEFLTMTRGTGVMSHIFENYALAKSEMPGRRNGVLISSEKGESVAYALWKLQ
;
A
#
# COMPACT_ATOMS: atom_id res chain seq x y z
N LYS A 1 -10.56 3.41 24.08
CA LYS A 1 -11.93 2.91 23.81
C LYS A 1 -11.93 1.90 22.65
N GLU A 2 -11.37 2.22 21.49
CA GLU A 2 -11.35 1.31 20.33
C GLU A 2 -10.60 0.01 20.59
N LEU A 3 -9.50 0.02 21.33
CA LEU A 3 -8.75 -1.18 21.70
C LEU A 3 -9.57 -2.20 22.51
N LEU A 4 -10.63 -1.79 23.18
CA LEU A 4 -11.49 -2.68 23.96
C LEU A 4 -12.51 -3.45 23.11
N VAL A 5 -12.81 -2.93 21.93
CA VAL A 5 -13.82 -3.51 21.02
C VAL A 5 -13.21 -4.04 19.72
N ASN A 6 -12.02 -3.62 19.36
CA ASN A 6 -11.37 -3.98 18.08
C ASN A 6 -10.20 -4.93 18.30
N VAL A 7 -10.51 -6.23 18.29
CA VAL A 7 -9.53 -7.32 18.53
C VAL A 7 -8.39 -7.34 17.49
N ALA A 8 -8.60 -6.73 16.34
CA ALA A 8 -7.60 -6.71 15.27
C ALA A 8 -6.63 -5.52 15.35
N LEU A 9 -6.83 -4.64 16.32
CA LEU A 9 -5.97 -3.48 16.55
C LEU A 9 -5.02 -3.77 17.72
N ARG A 10 -3.72 -3.56 17.50
CA ARG A 10 -2.70 -3.68 18.52
C ARG A 10 -1.91 -2.39 18.62
N VAL A 11 -1.73 -1.88 19.84
CA VAL A 11 -0.92 -0.72 20.15
C VAL A 11 0.21 -1.14 21.09
N GLU A 12 1.41 -0.74 20.78
CA GLU A 12 2.61 -1.00 21.57
C GLU A 12 3.31 0.32 21.85
N ASP A 13 3.74 0.48 23.09
CA ASP A 13 4.61 1.58 23.48
C ASP A 13 5.98 1.42 22.81
N THR A 14 6.62 2.54 22.52
CA THR A 14 7.99 2.54 22.02
C THR A 14 8.95 3.08 23.09
N SER A 15 10.23 3.17 22.77
CA SER A 15 11.23 3.80 23.64
C SER A 15 11.02 5.31 23.82
N ASP A 16 10.20 5.92 22.96
CA ASP A 16 9.80 7.33 23.01
C ASP A 16 8.38 7.40 23.55
N ALA A 17 8.17 8.15 24.62
CA ALA A 17 6.89 8.23 25.32
C ALA A 17 5.74 8.79 24.47
N ASP A 18 6.06 9.60 23.47
CA ASP A 18 5.08 10.24 22.57
C ASP A 18 4.87 9.47 21.26
N VAL A 19 5.52 8.32 21.09
CA VAL A 19 5.46 7.52 19.86
C VAL A 19 4.89 6.13 20.13
N PHE A 20 3.81 5.81 19.45
CA PHE A 20 3.14 4.51 19.54
C PHE A 20 3.29 3.72 18.24
N ARG A 21 3.50 2.41 18.36
CA ARG A 21 3.41 1.50 17.24
C ARG A 21 2.01 0.91 17.17
N VAL A 22 1.32 1.20 16.08
CA VAL A 22 -0.05 0.72 15.87
C VAL A 22 -0.06 -0.30 14.74
N SER A 23 -0.61 -1.49 15.01
CA SER A 23 -0.75 -2.56 14.03
C SER A 23 -2.22 -2.89 13.81
N GLY A 24 -2.61 -3.12 12.57
CA GLY A 24 -3.95 -3.46 12.16
C GLY A 24 -3.97 -4.48 11.03
N ARG A 25 -5.15 -4.88 10.57
CA ARG A 25 -5.31 -5.87 9.49
C ARG A 25 -4.77 -5.39 8.14
N GLY A 26 -4.75 -4.09 7.92
CA GLY A 26 -4.30 -3.50 6.66
C GLY A 26 -4.41 -1.98 6.66
N GLU A 27 -4.09 -1.38 5.53
CA GLU A 27 -4.02 0.07 5.35
C GLU A 27 -5.35 0.76 5.66
N LEU A 28 -6.46 0.25 5.11
CA LEU A 28 -7.79 0.82 5.32
C LEU A 28 -8.18 0.82 6.80
N HIS A 29 -7.89 -0.25 7.52
CA HIS A 29 -8.21 -0.37 8.95
C HIS A 29 -7.48 0.70 9.78
N LEU A 30 -6.19 0.93 9.49
CA LEU A 30 -5.41 1.96 10.15
C LEU A 30 -5.85 3.37 9.75
N THR A 31 -6.21 3.58 8.49
CA THR A 31 -6.70 4.87 7.98
C THR A 31 -8.01 5.27 8.66
N ILE A 32 -8.93 4.34 8.87
CA ILE A 32 -10.19 4.59 9.59
C ILE A 32 -9.92 5.00 11.03
N LEU A 33 -8.99 4.30 11.72
CA LEU A 33 -8.60 4.68 13.07
C LEU A 33 -8.07 6.11 13.13
N LEU A 34 -7.14 6.46 12.23
CA LEU A 34 -6.54 7.79 12.18
C LEU A 34 -7.57 8.88 11.88
N GLU A 35 -8.51 8.60 10.98
CA GLU A 35 -9.59 9.52 10.66
C GLU A 35 -10.54 9.73 11.85
N ASN A 36 -10.86 8.68 12.60
CA ASN A 36 -11.66 8.80 13.82
C ASN A 36 -10.93 9.66 14.86
N MET A 37 -9.64 9.44 15.08
CA MET A 37 -8.82 10.26 15.98
C MET A 37 -8.81 11.73 15.55
N ARG A 38 -8.62 11.99 14.25
CA ARG A 38 -8.65 13.35 13.71
C ARG A 38 -10.00 14.03 13.97
N ARG A 39 -11.12 13.32 13.79
CA ARG A 39 -12.47 13.84 14.07
C ARG A 39 -12.71 14.11 15.55
N GLU A 40 -12.06 13.36 16.43
CA GLU A 40 -12.08 13.61 17.88
C GLU A 40 -11.18 14.77 18.31
N GLY A 41 -10.46 15.41 17.37
CA GLY A 41 -9.63 16.60 17.60
C GLY A 41 -8.18 16.30 18.01
N PHE A 42 -7.70 15.04 17.83
CA PHE A 42 -6.31 14.74 18.08
C PHE A 42 -5.43 15.22 16.93
N GLU A 43 -4.36 15.92 17.26
CA GLU A 43 -3.27 16.23 16.33
C GLU A 43 -2.24 15.09 16.39
N ILE A 44 -2.01 14.43 15.26
CA ILE A 44 -1.13 13.26 15.18
C ILE A 44 -0.20 13.36 13.97
N ALA A 45 1.03 12.93 14.16
CA ALA A 45 1.98 12.68 13.08
C ALA A 45 2.00 11.19 12.75
N VAL A 46 1.82 10.84 11.48
CA VAL A 46 1.76 9.45 11.03
C VAL A 46 3.03 9.09 10.27
N GLY A 47 3.72 8.06 10.76
CA GLY A 47 4.89 7.52 10.09
C GLY A 47 4.53 6.66 8.87
N LYS A 48 5.54 6.34 8.05
CA LYS A 48 5.35 5.45 6.90
C LYS A 48 4.89 4.05 7.35
N PRO A 49 3.80 3.50 6.77
CA PRO A 49 3.33 2.17 7.10
C PRO A 49 4.38 1.10 6.73
N ARG A 50 4.43 0.04 7.54
CA ARG A 50 5.34 -1.09 7.34
C ARG A 50 4.59 -2.39 7.54
N VAL A 51 4.90 -3.39 6.74
CA VAL A 51 4.40 -4.76 6.96
C VAL A 51 5.07 -5.39 8.18
N VAL A 52 4.37 -6.32 8.83
CA VAL A 52 4.92 -7.07 9.97
C VAL A 52 5.77 -8.21 9.42
N TYR A 53 7.06 -8.19 9.73
CA TYR A 53 7.99 -9.26 9.38
C TYR A 53 7.98 -10.36 10.44
N ARG A 54 8.37 -11.57 10.05
CA ARG A 54 8.62 -12.70 10.95
C ARG A 54 10.02 -13.23 10.71
N ASP A 55 10.71 -13.62 11.78
CA ASP A 55 11.96 -14.35 11.68
C ASP A 55 11.69 -15.85 11.82
N VAL A 56 12.05 -16.61 10.80
CA VAL A 56 11.92 -18.05 10.77
C VAL A 56 13.30 -18.62 10.42
N ASP A 57 13.86 -19.42 11.29
CA ASP A 57 15.19 -20.02 11.14
C ASP A 57 16.31 -19.00 10.85
N GLY A 58 16.24 -17.82 11.51
CA GLY A 58 17.22 -16.75 11.33
C GLY A 58 17.10 -15.99 10.00
N LYS A 59 16.04 -16.22 9.23
CA LYS A 59 15.75 -15.53 7.98
C LYS A 59 14.49 -14.70 8.12
N ARG A 60 14.55 -13.48 7.57
CA ARG A 60 13.41 -12.57 7.55
C ARG A 60 12.37 -13.01 6.53
N HIS A 61 11.13 -13.19 6.99
CA HIS A 61 9.97 -13.48 6.15
C HIS A 61 9.02 -12.29 6.16
N GLU A 62 8.38 -12.05 5.02
CA GLU A 62 7.35 -11.03 4.83
C GLU A 62 6.03 -11.65 4.36
N PRO A 63 4.88 -10.97 4.62
CA PRO A 63 3.59 -11.46 4.15
C PRO A 63 3.48 -11.30 2.64
N TYR A 64 2.92 -12.32 1.99
CA TYR A 64 2.58 -12.34 0.57
C TYR A 64 1.07 -12.42 0.40
N GLU A 65 0.59 -11.82 -0.66
CA GLU A 65 -0.81 -11.77 -1.02
C GLU A 65 -1.01 -12.26 -2.45
N ASN A 66 -2.12 -12.97 -2.68
CA ASN A 66 -2.63 -13.25 -4.00
C ASN A 66 -3.43 -12.04 -4.46
N LEU A 67 -2.92 -11.35 -5.45
CA LEU A 67 -3.54 -10.19 -6.09
C LEU A 67 -4.21 -10.63 -7.38
N THR A 68 -5.49 -10.31 -7.54
CA THR A 68 -6.22 -10.45 -8.80
C THR A 68 -6.60 -9.07 -9.30
N VAL A 69 -6.29 -8.78 -10.56
CA VAL A 69 -6.69 -7.54 -11.24
C VAL A 69 -7.41 -7.87 -12.54
N ASP A 70 -8.56 -7.22 -12.77
CA ASP A 70 -9.30 -7.24 -14.02
C ASP A 70 -9.17 -5.87 -14.69
N ILE A 71 -8.57 -5.82 -15.87
CA ILE A 71 -8.21 -4.58 -16.57
C ILE A 71 -8.57 -4.66 -18.06
N ASP A 72 -8.69 -3.49 -18.67
CA ASP A 72 -8.79 -3.39 -20.13
C ASP A 72 -7.42 -3.73 -20.75
N ASP A 73 -7.40 -4.40 -21.90
CA ASP A 73 -6.19 -4.89 -22.57
C ASP A 73 -5.18 -3.77 -22.84
N ASP A 74 -5.66 -2.56 -23.15
CA ASP A 74 -4.82 -1.37 -23.37
C ASP A 74 -3.97 -0.98 -22.15
N ASN A 75 -4.41 -1.32 -20.94
CA ASN A 75 -3.73 -1.00 -19.69
C ASN A 75 -2.79 -2.12 -19.20
N GLN A 76 -2.83 -3.29 -19.86
CA GLN A 76 -2.10 -4.49 -19.43
C GLN A 76 -0.60 -4.24 -19.25
N GLY A 77 0.05 -3.62 -20.24
CA GLY A 77 1.50 -3.38 -20.24
C GLY A 77 1.93 -2.52 -19.03
N ALA A 78 1.23 -1.41 -18.80
CA ALA A 78 1.54 -0.49 -17.70
C ALA A 78 1.35 -1.14 -16.32
N VAL A 79 0.26 -1.91 -16.16
CA VAL A 79 -0.03 -2.61 -14.90
C VAL A 79 0.99 -3.71 -14.62
N MET A 80 1.35 -4.50 -15.65
CA MET A 80 2.35 -5.57 -15.52
C MET A 80 3.73 -5.01 -15.18
N GLU A 81 4.15 -3.91 -15.80
CA GLU A 81 5.42 -3.25 -15.52
C GLU A 81 5.47 -2.79 -14.05
N GLU A 82 4.42 -2.10 -13.59
CA GLU A 82 4.37 -1.59 -12.22
C GLU A 82 4.34 -2.72 -11.18
N LEU A 83 3.56 -3.78 -11.42
CA LEU A 83 3.53 -4.95 -10.53
C LEU A 83 4.88 -5.68 -10.50
N GLY A 84 5.58 -5.78 -11.63
CA GLY A 84 6.94 -6.31 -11.71
C GLY A 84 7.94 -5.47 -10.90
N ARG A 85 7.86 -4.14 -11.00
CA ARG A 85 8.67 -3.21 -10.20
C ARG A 85 8.42 -3.39 -8.69
N ARG A 86 7.20 -3.71 -8.31
CA ARG A 86 6.76 -4.02 -6.95
C ARG A 86 7.01 -5.46 -6.51
N LYS A 87 7.82 -6.20 -7.28
CA LYS A 87 8.22 -7.59 -6.99
C LYS A 87 7.07 -8.61 -7.04
N GLY A 88 5.98 -8.29 -7.73
CA GLY A 88 4.93 -9.24 -8.04
C GLY A 88 5.42 -10.30 -9.04
N GLU A 89 5.01 -11.54 -8.82
CA GLU A 89 5.23 -12.67 -9.72
C GLU A 89 3.90 -13.03 -10.37
N LEU A 90 3.83 -12.94 -11.70
CA LEU A 90 2.63 -13.34 -12.45
C LEU A 90 2.43 -14.85 -12.30
N THR A 91 1.28 -15.24 -11.79
CA THR A 91 0.90 -16.65 -11.60
C THR A 91 -0.08 -17.13 -12.65
N ASN A 92 -0.98 -16.25 -13.13
CA ASN A 92 -1.95 -16.59 -14.17
C ASN A 92 -2.32 -15.33 -14.97
N MET A 93 -2.71 -15.55 -16.23
CA MET A 93 -3.22 -14.52 -17.13
C MET A 93 -4.30 -15.11 -18.03
N GLU A 94 -5.49 -14.54 -17.99
CA GLU A 94 -6.64 -14.96 -18.79
C GLU A 94 -7.27 -13.75 -19.49
N SER A 95 -7.41 -13.82 -20.81
CA SER A 95 -8.16 -12.84 -21.57
C SER A 95 -9.57 -13.37 -21.86
N ASP A 96 -10.56 -12.51 -21.76
CA ASP A 96 -11.95 -12.83 -22.10
C ASP A 96 -12.22 -12.80 -23.62
N GLY A 97 -11.25 -12.34 -24.42
CA GLY A 97 -11.38 -12.15 -25.86
C GLY A 97 -12.32 -10.99 -26.26
N LEU A 98 -12.78 -10.22 -25.29
CA LEU A 98 -13.69 -9.08 -25.47
C LEU A 98 -13.05 -7.74 -25.10
N GLY A 99 -11.75 -7.74 -24.88
CA GLY A 99 -10.97 -6.55 -24.56
C GLY A 99 -10.64 -6.39 -23.08
N ARG A 100 -10.84 -7.43 -22.25
CA ARG A 100 -10.43 -7.43 -20.85
C ARG A 100 -9.53 -8.61 -20.52
N THR A 101 -8.57 -8.36 -19.66
CA THR A 101 -7.63 -9.36 -19.17
C THR A 101 -7.65 -9.41 -17.65
N ARG A 102 -7.72 -10.63 -17.11
CA ARG A 102 -7.50 -10.95 -15.70
C ARG A 102 -6.05 -11.37 -15.50
N LEU A 103 -5.39 -10.72 -14.56
CA LEU A 103 -4.03 -11.07 -14.13
C LEU A 103 -4.05 -11.48 -12.67
N GLU A 104 -3.35 -12.56 -12.35
CA GLU A 104 -3.16 -13.02 -10.98
C GLU A 104 -1.67 -12.98 -10.63
N TYR A 105 -1.37 -12.44 -9.46
CA TYR A 105 0.00 -12.25 -8.98
C TYR A 105 0.17 -12.75 -7.55
N LEU A 106 1.30 -13.35 -7.27
CA LEU A 106 1.82 -13.48 -5.91
C LEU A 106 2.74 -12.29 -5.64
N ILE A 107 2.37 -11.44 -4.69
CA ILE A 107 3.08 -10.18 -4.44
C ILE A 107 3.34 -9.97 -2.94
N PRO A 108 4.52 -9.45 -2.54
CA PRO A 108 4.74 -9.04 -1.18
C PRO A 108 3.73 -7.94 -0.77
N ALA A 109 3.08 -8.08 0.39
CA ALA A 109 2.05 -7.13 0.84
C ALA A 109 2.55 -5.68 0.89
N ARG A 110 3.85 -5.46 1.18
CA ARG A 110 4.45 -4.11 1.13
C ARG A 110 4.44 -3.49 -0.28
N GLY A 111 4.37 -4.31 -1.34
CA GLY A 111 4.24 -3.87 -2.72
C GLY A 111 2.86 -3.30 -3.04
N LEU A 112 1.84 -3.67 -2.26
CA LEU A 112 0.47 -3.16 -2.43
C LEU A 112 0.24 -1.84 -1.69
N ILE A 113 1.12 -1.45 -0.75
CA ILE A 113 0.99 -0.18 -0.03
C ILE A 113 1.02 0.97 -1.05
N GLY A 114 -0.07 1.76 -1.07
CA GLY A 114 -0.26 2.88 -1.98
C GLY A 114 -0.50 2.51 -3.46
N PHE A 115 -0.53 1.22 -3.82
CA PHE A 115 -0.72 0.78 -5.19
C PHE A 115 -2.13 1.08 -5.72
N GLN A 116 -3.16 1.03 -4.87
CA GLN A 116 -4.54 1.23 -5.29
C GLN A 116 -4.77 2.56 -6.01
N GLY A 117 -4.19 3.65 -5.51
CA GLY A 117 -4.30 4.97 -6.15
C GLY A 117 -3.62 5.03 -7.53
N GLU A 118 -2.44 4.42 -7.64
CA GLU A 118 -1.72 4.34 -8.92
C GLU A 118 -2.46 3.44 -9.91
N PHE A 119 -2.97 2.29 -9.45
CA PHE A 119 -3.76 1.36 -10.25
C PHE A 119 -5.01 2.03 -10.85
N LEU A 120 -5.78 2.76 -10.03
CA LEU A 120 -6.94 3.52 -10.51
C LEU A 120 -6.56 4.58 -11.54
N THR A 121 -5.43 5.23 -11.36
CA THR A 121 -4.93 6.21 -12.33
C THR A 121 -4.50 5.54 -13.64
N MET A 122 -3.74 4.45 -13.58
CA MET A 122 -3.30 3.70 -14.76
C MET A 122 -4.46 3.12 -15.56
N THR A 123 -5.50 2.66 -14.87
CA THR A 123 -6.68 2.05 -15.49
C THR A 123 -7.82 3.05 -15.74
N ARG A 124 -7.59 4.34 -15.53
CA ARG A 124 -8.62 5.39 -15.66
C ARG A 124 -9.89 5.11 -14.86
N GLY A 125 -9.75 4.36 -13.75
CA GLY A 125 -10.85 3.95 -12.88
C GLY A 125 -11.66 2.74 -13.36
N THR A 126 -11.34 2.12 -14.50
CA THR A 126 -12.06 0.95 -15.03
C THR A 126 -11.57 -0.38 -14.46
N GLY A 127 -10.36 -0.41 -13.90
CA GLY A 127 -9.75 -1.61 -13.34
C GLY A 127 -10.39 -2.02 -12.01
N VAL A 128 -10.52 -3.31 -11.80
CA VAL A 128 -10.96 -3.91 -10.55
C VAL A 128 -9.79 -4.67 -9.93
N MET A 129 -9.61 -4.50 -8.62
CA MET A 129 -8.52 -5.13 -7.90
C MET A 129 -9.04 -5.78 -6.62
N SER A 130 -8.59 -6.98 -6.34
CA SER A 130 -8.79 -7.67 -5.06
C SER A 130 -7.51 -8.39 -4.65
N HIS A 131 -7.27 -8.48 -3.36
CA HIS A 131 -6.11 -9.19 -2.83
C HIS A 131 -6.44 -9.90 -1.53
N ILE A 132 -5.82 -11.06 -1.30
CA ILE A 132 -6.04 -11.91 -0.14
C ILE A 132 -4.68 -12.38 0.36
N PHE A 133 -4.51 -12.36 1.70
CA PHE A 133 -3.31 -12.90 2.33
C PHE A 133 -3.14 -14.39 1.98
N GLU A 134 -1.94 -14.77 1.55
CA GLU A 134 -1.58 -16.14 1.23
C GLU A 134 -0.71 -16.76 2.33
N ASN A 135 0.51 -16.31 2.46
CA ASN A 135 1.46 -16.87 3.41
C ASN A 135 2.57 -15.89 3.79
N TYR A 136 3.48 -16.34 4.65
CA TYR A 136 4.77 -15.70 4.88
C TYR A 136 5.86 -16.43 4.12
N ALA A 137 6.64 -15.72 3.31
CA ALA A 137 7.77 -16.24 2.59
C ALA A 137 8.99 -15.32 2.74
N LEU A 138 10.16 -15.80 2.27
CA LEU A 138 11.42 -15.04 2.35
C LEU A 138 11.24 -13.61 1.80
N ALA A 139 11.70 -12.64 2.57
CA ALA A 139 11.64 -11.25 2.18
C ALA A 139 12.49 -11.01 0.93
N LYS A 140 11.91 -10.37 -0.09
CA LYS A 140 12.63 -9.95 -1.30
C LYS A 140 13.50 -8.72 -1.02
N SER A 141 14.38 -8.41 -1.96
CA SER A 141 15.18 -7.18 -1.95
C SER A 141 14.33 -5.92 -1.78
N GLU A 142 14.96 -4.83 -1.45
CA GLU A 142 14.28 -3.54 -1.33
C GLU A 142 13.53 -3.16 -2.62
N MET A 143 12.39 -2.51 -2.44
CA MET A 143 11.60 -1.97 -3.54
C MET A 143 11.92 -0.51 -3.73
N PRO A 144 11.91 0.00 -4.98
CA PRO A 144 11.97 1.42 -5.21
C PRO A 144 10.79 2.10 -4.50
N GLY A 145 11.09 3.11 -3.74
CA GLY A 145 10.10 3.85 -2.97
C GLY A 145 10.48 5.31 -2.81
N ARG A 146 9.52 6.14 -2.45
CA ARG A 146 9.79 7.55 -2.13
C ARG A 146 10.64 7.64 -0.87
N ARG A 147 11.70 8.43 -0.93
CA ARG A 147 12.54 8.71 0.24
C ARG A 147 11.87 9.70 1.19
N ASN A 148 11.19 10.69 0.62
CA ASN A 148 10.56 11.81 1.32
C ASN A 148 9.05 11.77 1.17
N GLY A 149 8.34 12.59 1.95
CA GLY A 149 6.91 12.80 1.80
C GLY A 149 6.53 13.46 0.46
N VAL A 150 5.28 13.84 0.34
CA VAL A 150 4.75 14.56 -0.82
C VAL A 150 4.07 15.84 -0.36
N LEU A 151 4.17 16.85 -1.22
CA LEU A 151 3.39 18.06 -1.10
C LEU A 151 2.14 17.90 -1.98
N ILE A 152 0.97 18.10 -1.38
CA ILE A 152 -0.30 18.03 -2.09
C ILE A 152 -0.83 19.45 -2.21
N SER A 153 -1.03 19.93 -3.45
CA SER A 153 -1.66 21.21 -3.70
C SER A 153 -3.14 21.15 -3.28
N SER A 154 -3.59 22.11 -2.48
CA SER A 154 -4.99 22.24 -2.10
C SER A 154 -5.83 22.93 -3.19
N GLU A 155 -5.19 23.59 -4.14
CA GLU A 155 -5.85 24.35 -5.19
C GLU A 155 -5.25 24.07 -6.57
N LYS A 156 -6.05 24.30 -7.61
CA LYS A 156 -5.60 24.20 -9.01
C LYS A 156 -4.74 25.42 -9.37
N GLY A 157 -3.56 25.17 -9.94
CA GLY A 157 -2.65 26.24 -10.37
C GLY A 157 -1.37 25.69 -11.00
N GLU A 158 -0.52 26.60 -11.47
CA GLU A 158 0.82 26.27 -11.94
C GLU A 158 1.84 26.43 -10.80
N SER A 159 2.68 25.40 -10.61
CA SER A 159 3.74 25.46 -9.62
C SER A 159 4.92 26.29 -10.15
N VAL A 160 5.46 27.14 -9.29
CA VAL A 160 6.63 27.97 -9.61
C VAL A 160 7.87 27.35 -8.94
N ALA A 161 8.92 27.09 -9.70
CA ALA A 161 10.14 26.44 -9.23
C ALA A 161 10.75 27.12 -7.97
N TYR A 162 10.71 28.45 -7.90
CA TYR A 162 11.18 29.21 -6.74
C TYR A 162 10.38 28.94 -5.47
N ALA A 163 9.06 28.76 -5.58
CA ALA A 163 8.21 28.45 -4.46
C ALA A 163 8.45 27.00 -3.96
N LEU A 164 8.62 26.07 -4.88
CA LEU A 164 8.92 24.68 -4.56
C LEU A 164 10.28 24.50 -3.87
N TRP A 165 11.28 25.27 -4.29
CA TRP A 165 12.63 25.20 -3.67
C TRP A 165 12.65 25.61 -2.19
N LYS A 166 11.78 26.50 -1.78
CA LYS A 166 11.65 26.91 -0.37
C LYS A 166 10.96 25.88 0.53
N LEU A 167 10.36 24.84 -0.06
CA LEU A 167 9.62 23.79 0.64
C LEU A 167 10.41 22.48 0.79
N GLN A 168 11.68 22.47 0.34
CA GLN A 168 12.59 21.31 0.48
C GLN A 168 13.22 21.25 1.86
#